data_c895d49acced9d06a962c2eca87f9744
#
_entry.id   c895d49acced9d06a962c2eca87f9744
#
_cell.length_a   1.000
_cell.length_b   1.000
_cell.length_c   1.000
_cell.angle_alpha   90.00
_cell.angle_beta   90.00
_cell.angle_gamma   90.00
#
_symmetry.space_group_name_H-M   'P 1'
#
loop_
_entity.id
_entity.type
_entity.pdbx_description
1 polymer ?
#
loop_
_entity_poly.entity_id
_entity_poly.type
_entity_poly.pdbx_seq_one_letter_code
_entity_poly.pdbx_strand_id
1 'polypeptide(L)'
;MTRKDKLLLLAIVAVLALVITHAFISMNVVKSGKKVISRVELKNLDPANNGINIEVMQPWYNPNKELSFNVGDPDERNFDRFDVTRCLLQCAQQLGNREFSRIYLCNKGDRLYYINESDFKQLGELYKTGETLNTLSLYVKLPQVTYTLNDSLAFPDHGGILRSVADAQDWNTMMSNLLR
;
A
#
# COMPACT_ATOMS: atom_id res chain seq x y z
N MET A 1 13.01 46.75 17.73
CA MET A 1 11.95 45.85 17.30
C MET A 1 10.63 46.30 17.87
N THR A 2 9.71 46.73 17.04
CA THR A 2 8.39 47.22 17.48
C THR A 2 7.49 46.09 18.00
N ARG A 3 6.40 46.44 18.70
CA ARG A 3 5.40 45.45 19.15
C ARG A 3 4.80 44.68 17.95
N LYS A 4 4.65 45.34 16.81
CA LYS A 4 4.15 44.76 15.56
C LYS A 4 5.14 43.73 15.00
N ASP A 5 6.46 44.01 15.03
CA ASP A 5 7.49 43.09 14.55
C ASP A 5 7.55 41.83 15.39
N LYS A 6 7.35 41.94 16.73
CA LYS A 6 7.29 40.78 17.64
C LYS A 6 6.10 39.89 17.35
N LEU A 7 4.92 40.47 17.09
CA LEU A 7 3.71 39.72 16.74
C LEU A 7 3.85 39.02 15.39
N LEU A 8 4.44 39.69 14.40
CA LEU A 8 4.70 39.11 13.08
C LEU A 8 5.67 37.93 13.18
N LEU A 9 6.76 38.06 13.94
CA LEU A 9 7.72 37.00 14.18
C LEU A 9 7.08 35.81 14.85
N LEU A 10 6.22 36.02 15.85
CA LEU A 10 5.51 34.97 16.58
C LEU A 10 4.54 34.21 15.65
N ALA A 11 3.85 34.91 14.77
CA ALA A 11 2.97 34.30 13.77
C ALA A 11 3.75 33.44 12.76
N ILE A 12 4.90 33.93 12.28
CA ILE A 12 5.77 33.18 11.36
C ILE A 12 6.29 31.89 12.03
N VAL A 13 6.75 32.00 13.30
CA VAL A 13 7.24 30.81 14.05
C VAL A 13 6.12 29.81 14.27
N ALA A 14 4.90 30.26 14.59
CA ALA A 14 3.74 29.37 14.76
C ALA A 14 3.38 28.64 13.46
N VAL A 15 3.37 29.35 12.32
CA VAL A 15 3.11 28.74 11.01
C VAL A 15 4.20 27.74 10.63
N LEU A 16 5.48 28.08 10.84
CA LEU A 16 6.59 27.18 10.59
C LEU A 16 6.51 25.91 11.48
N ALA A 17 6.19 26.07 12.76
CA ALA A 17 5.99 24.95 13.67
C ALA A 17 4.84 24.02 13.21
N LEU A 18 3.71 24.59 12.75
CA LEU A 18 2.59 23.83 12.19
C LEU A 18 3.00 23.07 10.92
N VAL A 19 3.74 23.71 10.00
CA VAL A 19 4.21 23.06 8.76
C VAL A 19 5.18 21.91 9.07
N ILE A 20 6.14 22.14 9.98
CA ILE A 20 7.10 21.10 10.41
C ILE A 20 6.37 19.94 11.09
N THR A 21 5.43 20.23 11.99
CA THR A 21 4.64 19.22 12.68
C THR A 21 3.81 18.41 11.69
N HIS A 22 3.17 19.08 10.73
CA HIS A 22 2.39 18.43 9.68
C HIS A 22 3.28 17.54 8.80
N ALA A 23 4.44 18.02 8.36
CA ALA A 23 5.40 17.24 7.59
C ALA A 23 5.89 16.03 8.37
N PHE A 24 6.25 16.21 9.66
CA PHE A 24 6.71 15.13 10.53
C PHE A 24 5.62 14.07 10.76
N ILE A 25 4.38 14.49 10.98
CA ILE A 25 3.22 13.59 11.10
C ILE A 25 3.02 12.82 9.78
N SER A 26 3.06 13.49 8.63
CA SER A 26 2.85 12.85 7.34
C SER A 26 3.94 11.83 6.99
N MET A 27 5.20 12.09 7.36
CA MET A 27 6.32 11.17 7.13
C MET A 27 6.29 9.94 8.05
N ASN A 28 5.80 10.07 9.30
CA ASN A 28 5.81 8.99 10.28
C ASN A 28 4.47 8.25 10.42
N VAL A 29 3.41 8.74 9.78
CA VAL A 29 2.04 8.22 9.93
C VAL A 29 1.90 6.78 9.44
N VAL A 30 2.72 6.35 8.48
CA VAL A 30 2.71 4.97 7.99
C VAL A 30 3.25 3.98 9.02
N LYS A 31 4.15 4.42 9.93
CA LYS A 31 4.73 3.57 10.98
C LYS A 31 3.86 3.49 12.24
N SER A 32 2.87 4.37 12.39
CA SER A 32 1.95 4.39 13.52
C SER A 32 0.52 4.61 13.04
N GLY A 33 -0.36 3.66 13.34
CA GLY A 33 -1.76 3.71 12.94
C GLY A 33 -2.58 2.62 13.60
N LYS A 34 -3.90 2.65 13.35
CA LYS A 34 -4.78 1.56 13.75
C LYS A 34 -4.60 0.40 12.77
N LYS A 35 -4.33 -0.80 13.28
CA LYS A 35 -4.35 -2.02 12.46
C LYS A 35 -5.76 -2.28 11.96
N VAL A 36 -5.88 -2.46 10.66
CA VAL A 36 -7.12 -2.77 9.95
C VAL A 36 -7.18 -4.27 9.67
N ILE A 37 -6.04 -4.84 9.27
CA ILE A 37 -5.82 -6.27 9.16
C ILE A 37 -4.46 -6.54 9.80
N SER A 38 -4.45 -7.38 10.82
CA SER A 38 -3.24 -7.79 11.54
C SER A 38 -2.63 -9.06 10.93
N ARG A 39 -1.38 -9.34 11.30
CA ARG A 39 -0.70 -10.61 10.96
C ARG A 39 -1.48 -11.83 11.44
N VAL A 40 -2.10 -11.75 12.60
CA VAL A 40 -2.90 -12.84 13.18
C VAL A 40 -4.14 -13.11 12.33
N GLU A 41 -4.81 -12.05 11.87
CA GLU A 41 -5.96 -12.19 10.97
C GLU A 41 -5.55 -12.79 9.63
N LEU A 42 -4.44 -12.36 9.01
CA LEU A 42 -3.91 -12.96 7.78
C LEU A 42 -3.55 -14.44 7.94
N LYS A 43 -2.92 -14.81 9.07
CA LYS A 43 -2.64 -16.20 9.40
C LYS A 43 -3.91 -17.05 9.52
N ASN A 44 -4.97 -16.48 10.09
CA ASN A 44 -6.25 -17.17 10.24
C ASN A 44 -6.99 -17.35 8.90
N LEU A 45 -6.76 -16.46 7.92
CA LEU A 45 -7.31 -16.62 6.57
C LEU A 45 -6.65 -17.76 5.82
N ASP A 46 -5.34 -17.93 5.98
CA ASP A 46 -4.57 -18.96 5.30
C ASP A 46 -3.34 -19.35 6.15
N PRO A 47 -3.23 -20.62 6.59
CA PRO A 47 -2.05 -21.10 7.32
C PRO A 47 -0.71 -20.86 6.60
N ALA A 48 -0.72 -20.77 5.27
CA ALA A 48 0.46 -20.43 4.47
C ALA A 48 0.98 -19.01 4.74
N ASN A 49 0.21 -18.15 5.40
CA ASN A 49 0.63 -16.80 5.83
C ASN A 49 1.39 -16.82 7.17
N ASN A 50 1.60 -17.98 7.78
CA ASN A 50 2.36 -18.05 9.04
C ASN A 50 3.81 -17.57 8.83
N GLY A 51 4.29 -16.71 9.71
CA GLY A 51 5.64 -16.12 9.65
C GLY A 51 5.79 -14.96 8.63
N ILE A 52 4.69 -14.54 7.97
CA ILE A 52 4.70 -13.40 7.07
C ILE A 52 4.43 -12.12 7.87
N ASN A 53 5.36 -11.15 7.78
CA ASN A 53 5.21 -9.86 8.44
C ASN A 53 4.54 -8.83 7.53
N ILE A 54 3.24 -8.98 7.36
CA ILE A 54 2.40 -8.04 6.58
C ILE A 54 1.24 -7.57 7.44
N GLU A 55 0.95 -6.27 7.39
CA GLU A 55 -0.17 -5.65 8.10
C GLU A 55 -0.82 -4.58 7.22
N VAL A 56 -2.14 -4.44 7.33
CA VAL A 56 -2.83 -3.28 6.77
C VAL A 56 -3.15 -2.31 7.90
N MET A 57 -2.68 -1.08 7.75
CA MET A 57 -2.84 -0.02 8.75
C MET A 57 -3.61 1.17 8.19
N GLN A 58 -4.38 1.80 9.05
CA GLN A 58 -4.98 3.10 8.82
C GLN A 58 -4.20 4.13 9.64
N PRO A 59 -3.55 5.11 9.01
CA PRO A 59 -2.85 6.17 9.73
C PRO A 59 -3.76 6.88 10.72
N TRP A 60 -3.21 7.36 11.87
CA TRP A 60 -3.98 8.12 12.86
C TRP A 60 -4.55 9.41 12.29
N TYR A 61 -3.74 10.15 11.52
CA TYR A 61 -4.18 11.28 10.75
C TYR A 61 -4.46 10.85 9.32
N ASN A 62 -5.72 10.72 8.97
CA ASN A 62 -6.15 10.14 7.70
C ASN A 62 -7.34 10.89 7.09
N PRO A 63 -7.14 12.18 6.68
CA PRO A 63 -8.22 12.99 6.11
C PRO A 63 -8.76 12.39 4.80
N ASN A 64 -7.91 11.66 4.06
CA ASN A 64 -8.23 11.08 2.77
C ASN A 64 -8.68 9.62 2.85
N LYS A 65 -8.90 9.07 4.04
CA LYS A 65 -9.26 7.64 4.26
C LYS A 65 -8.27 6.68 3.57
N GLU A 66 -6.98 6.97 3.60
CA GLU A 66 -5.93 6.15 2.99
C GLU A 66 -5.61 4.93 3.87
N LEU A 67 -5.20 3.83 3.25
CA LEU A 67 -4.68 2.63 3.92
C LEU A 67 -3.22 2.40 3.53
N SER A 68 -2.52 1.58 4.33
CA SER A 68 -1.15 1.16 4.05
C SER A 68 -1.04 -0.35 4.21
N PHE A 69 -0.75 -1.04 3.13
CA PHE A 69 -0.32 -2.44 3.11
C PHE A 69 1.19 -2.45 3.33
N ASN A 70 1.60 -2.76 4.54
CA ASN A 70 2.99 -2.64 4.96
C ASN A 70 3.66 -4.01 5.04
N VAL A 71 4.72 -4.18 4.24
CA VAL A 71 5.59 -5.35 4.26
C VAL A 71 6.75 -5.02 5.21
N GLY A 72 6.89 -5.79 6.28
CA GLY A 72 7.98 -5.69 7.24
C GLY A 72 9.06 -6.74 7.02
N ASP A 73 10.08 -6.74 7.88
CA ASP A 73 11.09 -7.80 7.87
C ASP A 73 10.46 -9.16 8.16
N PRO A 74 10.95 -10.25 7.53
CA PRO A 74 10.47 -11.60 7.83
C PRO A 74 10.72 -11.97 9.29
N ASP A 75 9.71 -12.54 9.96
CA ASP A 75 9.82 -12.94 11.37
C ASP A 75 10.47 -14.34 11.51
N GLU A 76 9.76 -15.37 11.04
CA GLU A 76 10.12 -16.77 11.28
C GLU A 76 10.61 -17.48 10.02
N ARG A 77 10.20 -17.02 8.85
CA ARG A 77 10.61 -17.55 7.55
C ARG A 77 10.79 -16.43 6.54
N ASN A 78 11.68 -16.65 5.60
CA ASN A 78 11.73 -15.82 4.40
C ASN A 78 10.47 -16.10 3.58
N PHE A 79 9.74 -15.04 3.26
CA PHE A 79 8.61 -15.08 2.34
C PHE A 79 8.99 -14.43 1.01
N ASP A 80 8.34 -14.87 -0.04
CA ASP A 80 8.65 -14.45 -1.40
C ASP A 80 7.56 -13.53 -1.99
N ARG A 81 7.76 -13.12 -3.23
CA ARG A 81 6.83 -12.27 -3.98
C ARG A 81 5.43 -12.88 -4.15
N PHE A 82 5.34 -14.22 -4.21
CA PHE A 82 4.05 -14.90 -4.35
C PHE A 82 3.28 -14.84 -3.02
N ASP A 83 3.98 -14.98 -1.90
CA ASP A 83 3.41 -14.82 -0.57
C ASP A 83 2.85 -13.40 -0.39
N VAL A 84 3.62 -12.36 -0.77
CA VAL A 84 3.19 -10.96 -0.68
C VAL A 84 1.97 -10.71 -1.57
N THR A 85 1.99 -11.21 -2.81
CA THR A 85 0.86 -11.07 -3.74
C THR A 85 -0.38 -11.77 -3.21
N ARG A 86 -0.26 -12.98 -2.68
CA ARG A 86 -1.37 -13.70 -2.03
C ARG A 86 -1.97 -12.89 -0.89
N CYS A 87 -1.14 -12.39 0.04
CA CYS A 87 -1.60 -11.57 1.14
C CYS A 87 -2.28 -10.28 0.66
N LEU A 88 -1.76 -9.63 -0.40
CA LEU A 88 -2.37 -8.44 -0.98
C LEU A 88 -3.77 -8.73 -1.51
N LEU A 89 -3.96 -9.82 -2.24
CA LEU A 89 -5.25 -10.24 -2.79
C LEU A 89 -6.25 -10.66 -1.70
N GLN A 90 -5.78 -11.34 -0.66
CA GLN A 90 -6.59 -11.67 0.52
C GLN A 90 -7.04 -10.39 1.25
N CYS A 91 -6.15 -9.41 1.39
CA CYS A 91 -6.52 -8.10 1.93
C CYS A 91 -7.55 -7.38 1.05
N ALA A 92 -7.41 -7.45 -0.27
CA ALA A 92 -8.37 -6.87 -1.21
C ALA A 92 -9.77 -7.47 -1.03
N GLN A 93 -9.86 -8.79 -0.87
CA GLN A 93 -11.10 -9.48 -0.58
C GLN A 93 -11.73 -9.05 0.76
N GLN A 94 -10.93 -8.95 1.82
CA GLN A 94 -11.40 -8.56 3.16
C GLN A 94 -11.86 -7.10 3.24
N LEU A 95 -11.26 -6.22 2.43
CA LEU A 95 -11.54 -4.80 2.41
C LEU A 95 -12.63 -4.39 1.42
N GLY A 96 -13.26 -5.33 0.70
CA GLY A 96 -14.25 -5.08 -0.33
C GLY A 96 -15.40 -4.17 0.12
N ASN A 97 -15.88 -4.32 1.37
CA ASN A 97 -16.96 -3.52 1.95
C ASN A 97 -16.49 -2.29 2.71
N ARG A 98 -15.18 -2.00 2.76
CA ARG A 98 -14.64 -0.87 3.50
C ARG A 98 -14.47 0.33 2.57
N GLU A 99 -14.77 1.53 3.09
CA GLU A 99 -14.49 2.79 2.40
C GLU A 99 -13.06 3.25 2.67
N PHE A 100 -12.31 3.55 1.61
CA PHE A 100 -11.00 4.20 1.63
C PHE A 100 -10.75 4.84 0.26
N SER A 101 -9.80 5.73 0.11
CA SER A 101 -9.50 6.37 -1.18
C SER A 101 -8.46 5.58 -1.98
N ARG A 102 -7.40 5.14 -1.30
CA ARG A 102 -6.30 4.38 -1.89
C ARG A 102 -5.59 3.53 -0.84
N ILE A 103 -4.93 2.47 -1.28
CA ILE A 103 -4.05 1.66 -0.44
C ILE A 103 -2.61 1.81 -0.94
N TYR A 104 -1.71 2.25 -0.06
CA TYR A 104 -0.29 2.34 -0.35
C TYR A 104 0.39 1.00 -0.11
N LEU A 105 1.25 0.60 -1.05
CA LEU A 105 2.15 -0.53 -0.91
C LEU A 105 3.45 -0.02 -0.32
N CYS A 106 3.78 -0.49 0.87
CA CYS A 106 4.86 0.05 1.69
C CYS A 106 5.87 -1.04 2.03
N ASN A 107 7.16 -0.68 2.03
CA ASN A 107 8.24 -1.48 2.59
C ASN A 107 8.71 -0.83 3.89
N LYS A 108 8.60 -1.54 5.03
CA LYS A 108 9.04 -1.07 6.36
C LYS A 108 8.52 0.33 6.72
N GLY A 109 7.31 0.62 6.26
CA GLY A 109 6.64 1.90 6.46
C GLY A 109 6.88 2.95 5.39
N ASP A 110 7.79 2.74 4.46
CA ASP A 110 8.03 3.67 3.36
C ASP A 110 7.08 3.37 2.20
N ARG A 111 6.32 4.37 1.77
CA ARG A 111 5.38 4.27 0.65
C ARG A 111 6.16 4.17 -0.66
N LEU A 112 5.85 3.18 -1.48
CA LEU A 112 6.49 2.99 -2.79
C LEU A 112 5.51 3.18 -3.94
N TYR A 113 4.32 2.59 -3.81
CA TYR A 113 3.27 2.57 -4.82
C TYR A 113 1.91 2.71 -4.17
N TYR A 114 0.85 2.88 -4.97
CA TYR A 114 -0.52 2.76 -4.46
C TYR A 114 -1.45 2.13 -5.52
N ILE A 115 -2.59 1.64 -5.04
CA ILE A 115 -3.72 1.17 -5.84
C ILE A 115 -4.96 1.95 -5.37
N ASN A 116 -5.79 2.42 -6.29
CA ASN A 116 -7.04 3.10 -5.97
C ASN A 116 -8.06 2.11 -5.38
N GLU A 117 -9.01 2.62 -4.59
CA GLU A 117 -10.05 1.82 -3.94
C GLU A 117 -10.81 0.93 -4.92
N SER A 118 -11.30 1.51 -6.03
CA SER A 118 -12.10 0.79 -7.04
C SER A 118 -11.36 -0.40 -7.63
N ASP A 119 -10.09 -0.18 -8.01
CA ASP A 119 -9.25 -1.21 -8.60
C ASP A 119 -8.90 -2.29 -7.57
N PHE A 120 -8.59 -1.87 -6.34
CA PHE A 120 -8.27 -2.81 -5.26
C PHE A 120 -9.45 -3.71 -4.91
N LYS A 121 -10.66 -3.16 -4.83
CA LYS A 121 -11.89 -3.94 -4.63
C LYS A 121 -12.15 -4.92 -5.78
N GLN A 122 -11.94 -4.48 -7.02
CA GLN A 122 -12.08 -5.35 -8.18
C GLN A 122 -11.09 -6.53 -8.15
N LEU A 123 -9.84 -6.31 -7.71
CA LEU A 123 -8.88 -7.39 -7.50
C LEU A 123 -9.38 -8.39 -6.45
N GLY A 124 -9.99 -7.92 -5.36
CA GLY A 124 -10.57 -8.75 -4.32
C GLY A 124 -11.74 -9.63 -4.83
N GLU A 125 -12.63 -9.07 -5.63
CA GLU A 125 -13.73 -9.83 -6.25
C GLU A 125 -13.23 -10.88 -7.24
N LEU A 126 -12.24 -10.54 -8.07
CA LEU A 126 -11.60 -11.51 -8.98
C LEU A 126 -10.92 -12.65 -8.22
N TYR A 127 -10.26 -12.34 -7.11
CA TYR A 127 -9.60 -13.35 -6.27
C TYR A 127 -10.59 -14.29 -5.59
N LYS A 128 -11.75 -13.76 -5.16
CA LYS A 128 -12.82 -14.52 -4.50
C LYS A 128 -13.42 -15.63 -5.37
N THR A 129 -13.47 -15.44 -6.68
CA THR A 129 -14.08 -16.42 -7.59
C THR A 129 -13.27 -17.71 -7.73
N GLY A 130 -12.00 -17.74 -7.29
CA GLY A 130 -11.20 -18.95 -7.06
C GLY A 130 -10.86 -19.77 -8.33
N GLU A 131 -11.17 -19.29 -9.52
CA GLU A 131 -10.84 -19.98 -10.78
C GLU A 131 -9.35 -19.83 -11.11
N THR A 132 -8.69 -20.91 -11.49
CA THR A 132 -7.25 -20.93 -11.83
C THR A 132 -6.91 -19.93 -12.95
N LEU A 133 -7.80 -19.72 -13.90
CA LEU A 133 -7.67 -18.71 -14.97
C LEU A 133 -7.67 -17.28 -14.42
N ASN A 134 -8.38 -17.04 -13.30
CA ASN A 134 -8.41 -15.72 -12.66
C ASN A 134 -7.09 -15.38 -11.97
N THR A 135 -6.33 -16.36 -11.49
CA THR A 135 -5.02 -16.11 -10.88
C THR A 135 -4.04 -15.51 -11.90
N LEU A 136 -3.97 -16.06 -13.11
CA LEU A 136 -3.11 -15.50 -14.16
C LEU A 136 -3.59 -14.09 -14.58
N SER A 137 -4.90 -13.89 -14.70
CA SER A 137 -5.48 -12.58 -15.04
C SER A 137 -5.19 -11.52 -13.98
N LEU A 138 -5.09 -11.91 -12.68
CA LEU A 138 -4.71 -11.02 -11.60
C LEU A 138 -3.27 -10.54 -11.72
N TYR A 139 -2.32 -11.41 -12.06
CA TYR A 139 -0.92 -11.02 -12.28
C TYR A 139 -0.75 -10.05 -13.45
N VAL A 140 -1.60 -10.15 -14.46
CA VAL A 140 -1.63 -9.21 -15.59
C VAL A 140 -2.32 -7.89 -15.20
N LYS A 141 -3.36 -7.95 -14.36
CA LYS A 141 -4.13 -6.76 -13.93
C LYS A 141 -3.37 -5.89 -12.94
N LEU A 142 -2.63 -6.49 -12.00
CA LEU A 142 -1.95 -5.78 -10.91
C LEU A 142 -1.04 -4.64 -11.40
N PRO A 143 -0.14 -4.80 -12.40
CA PRO A 143 0.67 -3.71 -12.91
C PRO A 143 -0.16 -2.57 -13.52
N GLN A 144 -1.28 -2.91 -14.17
CA GLN A 144 -2.14 -1.94 -14.87
C GLN A 144 -2.92 -1.01 -13.93
N VAL A 145 -3.05 -1.38 -12.65
CA VAL A 145 -3.79 -0.63 -11.63
C VAL A 145 -2.89 -0.10 -10.52
N THR A 146 -1.57 -0.25 -10.65
CA THR A 146 -0.58 0.23 -9.69
C THR A 146 0.03 1.54 -10.15
N TYR A 147 0.05 2.52 -9.26
CA TYR A 147 0.51 3.87 -9.52
C TYR A 147 1.73 4.22 -8.67
N THR A 148 2.59 5.08 -9.21
CA THR A 148 3.66 5.74 -8.47
C THR A 148 3.08 6.83 -7.57
N LEU A 149 3.86 7.34 -6.63
CA LEU A 149 3.45 8.44 -5.75
C LEU A 149 3.19 9.77 -6.49
N ASN A 150 3.58 9.87 -7.78
CA ASN A 150 3.34 11.02 -8.64
C ASN A 150 2.09 10.85 -9.53
N ASP A 151 1.19 9.95 -9.17
CA ASP A 151 -0.08 9.66 -9.87
C ASP A 151 0.09 9.18 -11.32
N SER A 152 1.26 8.66 -11.71
CA SER A 152 1.49 7.96 -12.98
C SER A 152 1.42 6.45 -12.80
N LEU A 153 1.06 5.70 -13.85
CA LEU A 153 1.16 4.25 -13.83
C LEU A 153 2.60 3.85 -13.48
N ALA A 154 2.75 2.86 -12.58
CA ALA A 154 4.06 2.39 -12.14
C ALA A 154 4.81 1.65 -13.25
N PHE A 155 4.07 1.12 -14.22
CA PHE A 155 4.60 0.34 -15.33
C PHE A 155 4.08 0.86 -16.66
N PRO A 156 4.88 0.74 -17.74
CA PRO A 156 4.44 1.12 -19.07
C PRO A 156 3.30 0.22 -19.54
N ASP A 157 2.43 0.74 -20.39
CA ASP A 157 1.45 -0.09 -21.09
C ASP A 157 2.15 -0.91 -22.20
N HIS A 158 2.35 -2.17 -21.93
CA HIS A 158 2.94 -3.10 -22.90
C HIS A 158 1.90 -3.49 -23.95
N GLY A 159 2.07 -3.01 -25.17
CA GLY A 159 1.26 -3.43 -26.30
C GLY A 159 1.65 -4.82 -26.83
N GLY A 160 0.75 -5.42 -27.67
CA GLY A 160 1.06 -6.63 -28.46
C GLY A 160 0.82 -7.98 -27.76
N ILE A 161 1.24 -9.04 -28.42
CA ILE A 161 0.92 -10.45 -28.07
C ILE A 161 1.59 -10.87 -26.75
N LEU A 162 2.74 -10.29 -26.39
CA LEU A 162 3.49 -10.64 -25.16
C LEU A 162 3.17 -9.73 -23.98
N ARG A 163 2.15 -8.88 -24.08
CA ARG A 163 1.74 -7.95 -23.03
C ARG A 163 1.62 -8.62 -21.65
N SER A 164 0.90 -9.72 -21.58
CA SER A 164 0.68 -10.42 -20.30
C SER A 164 1.95 -10.95 -19.64
N VAL A 165 2.94 -11.33 -20.43
CA VAL A 165 4.24 -11.77 -19.92
C VAL A 165 5.04 -10.59 -19.39
N ALA A 166 5.05 -9.47 -20.10
CA ALA A 166 5.73 -8.25 -19.67
C ALA A 166 5.09 -7.68 -18.39
N ASP A 167 3.76 -7.59 -18.33
CA ASP A 167 3.02 -7.14 -17.16
C ASP A 167 3.33 -8.02 -15.92
N ALA A 168 3.40 -9.35 -16.08
CA ALA A 168 3.75 -10.25 -15.00
C ALA A 168 5.21 -10.09 -14.54
N GLN A 169 6.15 -9.78 -15.46
CA GLN A 169 7.55 -9.48 -15.11
C GLN A 169 7.67 -8.17 -14.33
N ASP A 170 6.96 -7.13 -14.74
CA ASP A 170 6.92 -5.85 -14.06
C ASP A 170 6.39 -6.01 -12.63
N TRP A 171 5.29 -6.75 -12.46
CA TRP A 171 4.75 -7.07 -11.14
C TRP A 171 5.77 -7.79 -10.25
N ASN A 172 6.44 -8.80 -10.79
CA ASN A 172 7.47 -9.53 -10.07
C ASN A 172 8.65 -8.64 -9.66
N THR A 173 9.03 -7.69 -10.52
CA THR A 173 10.09 -6.71 -10.23
C THR A 173 9.65 -5.78 -9.10
N MET A 174 8.42 -5.28 -9.14
CA MET A 174 7.85 -4.43 -8.10
C MET A 174 7.78 -5.17 -6.75
N MET A 175 7.30 -6.41 -6.73
CA MET A 175 7.26 -7.21 -5.50
C MET A 175 8.65 -7.46 -4.92
N SER A 176 9.66 -7.62 -5.76
CA SER A 176 11.05 -7.72 -5.31
C SER A 176 11.55 -6.41 -4.66
N ASN A 177 11.07 -5.24 -5.10
CA ASN A 177 11.38 -3.96 -4.47
C ASN A 177 10.67 -3.78 -3.11
N LEU A 178 9.48 -4.37 -2.95
CA LEU A 178 8.77 -4.38 -1.67
C LEU A 178 9.44 -5.28 -0.61
N LEU A 179 10.28 -6.24 -1.05
CA LEU A 179 10.96 -7.21 -0.18
C LEU A 179 12.41 -6.81 0.18
N ARG A 180 12.95 -5.75 -0.38
CA ARG A 180 14.30 -5.23 -0.07
C ARG A 180 14.29 -4.35 1.16
#